data_c7e938f09c01f4620d5c559a7eab77e4
#
_entry.id   c7e938f09c01f4620d5c559a7eab77e4
#
_cell.length_a   1.000
_cell.length_b   1.000
_cell.length_c   1.000
_cell.angle_alpha   90.00
_cell.angle_beta   90.00
_cell.angle_gamma   90.00
#
_symmetry.space_group_name_H-M   'P 1'
#
loop_
_entity.id
_entity.type
_entity.pdbx_description
1 polymer ?
#
loop_
_entity_poly.entity_id
_entity_poly.type
_entity_poly.pdbx_seq_one_letter_code
_entity_poly.pdbx_strand_id
1 'polypeptide(L)'
;DTNIRSVYKAENGFVIETATYGYAGEISMLIGVSKDGYVTGLVVTDESETPGLGGRVLRDHKFLSQFLNTNGGVVIKGSDTEGTTYVDGIAGATVSSKAIARCVNSAVAYVTGADTQTGATSWGG
;
A
#
# COMPACT_ATOMS: atom_id res chain seq x y z
N ASP A 1 -4.67 12.26 -0.53
CA ASP A 1 -4.61 11.19 0.49
C ASP A 1 -3.41 11.41 1.38
N THR A 2 -3.62 11.39 2.68
CA THR A 2 -2.57 11.72 3.63
C THR A 2 -1.46 10.67 3.71
N ASN A 3 -1.69 9.49 3.16
CA ASN A 3 -0.66 8.45 3.14
C ASN A 3 0.31 8.58 1.97
N ILE A 4 -0.01 9.40 0.99
CA ILE A 4 0.82 9.52 -0.21
C ILE A 4 1.76 10.71 -0.07
N ARG A 5 3.06 10.48 -0.28
CA ARG A 5 4.05 11.54 -0.20
C ARG A 5 4.54 11.99 -1.57
N SER A 6 4.75 11.06 -2.48
CA SER A 6 5.29 11.38 -3.80
C SER A 6 4.77 10.38 -4.80
N VAL A 7 4.68 10.82 -6.05
CA VAL A 7 4.23 9.97 -7.13
C VAL A 7 5.19 10.14 -8.29
N TYR A 8 5.71 9.03 -8.79
CA TYR A 8 6.63 9.03 -9.92
C TYR A 8 5.99 8.28 -11.06
N LYS A 9 5.91 8.92 -12.19
CA LYS A 9 5.33 8.30 -13.37
C LYS A 9 6.37 7.43 -14.06
N ALA A 10 5.98 6.22 -14.41
CA ALA A 10 6.84 5.30 -15.13
C ALA A 10 6.18 4.96 -16.44
N GLU A 11 6.90 4.27 -17.30
CA GLU A 11 6.41 3.97 -18.64
C GLU A 11 5.11 3.17 -18.61
N ASN A 12 5.02 2.19 -17.74
CA ASN A 12 3.86 1.31 -17.70
C ASN A 12 3.03 1.48 -16.44
N GLY A 13 3.22 2.57 -15.72
CA GLY A 13 2.47 2.77 -14.49
C GLY A 13 3.08 3.85 -13.63
N PHE A 14 3.00 3.64 -12.33
CA PHE A 14 3.43 4.64 -11.36
C PHE A 14 4.19 3.96 -10.23
N VAL A 15 5.11 4.71 -9.62
CA VAL A 15 5.71 4.31 -8.36
C VAL A 15 5.28 5.36 -7.34
N ILE A 16 4.65 4.90 -6.29
CA ILE A 16 4.04 5.80 -5.32
C ILE A 16 4.74 5.64 -3.98
N GLU A 17 5.27 6.75 -3.49
CA GLU A 17 5.89 6.76 -2.17
C GLU A 17 4.80 7.04 -1.14
N THR A 18 4.66 6.12 -0.19
CA THR A 18 3.66 6.24 0.85
C THR A 18 4.32 6.24 2.21
N ALA A 19 3.62 6.79 3.18
CA ALA A 19 4.06 6.72 4.57
C ALA A 19 2.84 6.66 5.46
N THR A 20 2.94 5.87 6.51
CA THR A 20 1.87 5.73 7.48
C THR A 20 2.50 5.35 8.81
N TYR A 21 1.68 5.22 9.84
CA TYR A 21 2.17 4.82 11.15
C TYR A 21 1.74 3.40 11.45
N GLY A 22 2.72 2.56 11.80
CA GLY A 22 2.47 1.22 12.28
C GLY A 22 2.36 1.23 13.80
N TYR A 23 2.72 0.11 14.40
CA TYR A 23 2.59 -0.03 15.84
C TYR A 23 3.55 0.87 16.61
N ALA A 24 4.78 0.96 16.19
CA ALA A 24 5.82 1.66 16.93
C ALA A 24 6.35 2.90 16.23
N GLY A 25 5.97 3.18 15.00
CA GLY A 25 6.50 4.34 14.33
C GLY A 25 6.11 4.40 12.86
N GLU A 26 6.76 5.29 12.15
CA GLU A 26 6.43 5.53 10.75
C GLU A 26 6.99 4.43 9.86
N ILE A 27 6.22 4.10 8.84
CA ILE A 27 6.61 3.14 7.82
C ILE A 27 6.50 3.83 6.48
N SER A 28 7.57 3.81 5.70
CA SER A 28 7.59 4.37 4.35
C SER A 28 7.77 3.24 3.36
N MET A 29 7.06 3.34 2.23
CA MET A 29 7.08 2.31 1.21
C MET A 29 7.10 2.93 -0.17
N LEU A 30 7.63 2.15 -1.12
CA LEU A 30 7.43 2.44 -2.54
C LEU A 30 6.54 1.34 -3.08
N ILE A 31 5.49 1.73 -3.76
CA ILE A 31 4.50 0.79 -4.29
C ILE A 31 4.34 1.04 -5.77
N GLY A 32 4.63 0.01 -6.58
CA GLY A 32 4.44 0.09 -8.01
C GLY A 32 3.01 -0.28 -8.35
N VAL A 33 2.36 0.53 -9.17
CA VAL A 33 0.98 0.29 -9.59
C VAL A 33 0.91 0.48 -11.09
N SER A 34 0.35 -0.49 -11.79
CA SER A 34 0.21 -0.40 -13.24
C SER A 34 -0.83 0.65 -13.60
N LYS A 35 -0.88 1.01 -14.88
CA LYS A 35 -1.87 1.97 -15.35
C LYS A 35 -3.28 1.49 -15.12
N ASP A 36 -3.47 0.18 -15.08
CA ASP A 36 -4.78 -0.41 -14.84
C ASP A 36 -5.14 -0.51 -13.36
N GLY A 37 -4.24 -0.11 -12.49
CA GLY A 37 -4.53 -0.07 -11.08
C GLY A 37 -4.19 -1.33 -10.31
N TYR A 38 -3.28 -2.14 -10.83
CA TYR A 38 -2.86 -3.37 -10.15
C TYR A 38 -1.48 -3.18 -9.55
N VAL A 39 -1.28 -3.71 -8.36
CA VAL A 39 0.01 -3.62 -7.68
C VAL A 39 1.02 -4.51 -8.39
N THR A 40 2.12 -3.92 -8.82
CA THR A 40 3.17 -4.66 -9.52
C THR A 40 4.39 -4.93 -8.64
N GLY A 41 4.53 -4.20 -7.56
CA GLY A 41 5.63 -4.42 -6.63
C GLY A 41 5.48 -3.52 -5.43
N LEU A 42 6.17 -3.89 -4.35
CA LEU A 42 6.19 -3.02 -3.18
C LEU A 42 7.44 -3.33 -2.36
N VAL A 43 7.96 -2.31 -1.72
CA VAL A 43 9.13 -2.45 -0.88
C VAL A 43 9.06 -1.42 0.23
N VAL A 44 9.49 -1.83 1.42
CA VAL A 44 9.59 -0.91 2.55
C VAL A 44 10.94 -0.22 2.45
N THR A 45 10.91 1.12 2.44
CA THR A 45 12.12 1.90 2.27
C THR A 45 12.66 2.44 3.57
N ASP A 46 11.78 2.63 4.56
CA ASP A 46 12.21 3.14 5.85
C ASP A 46 11.18 2.72 6.89
N GLU A 47 11.63 2.49 8.11
CA GLU A 47 10.73 2.10 9.17
C GLU A 47 11.36 2.39 10.52
N SER A 48 10.48 2.69 11.47
CA SER A 48 10.88 2.93 12.85
C SER A 48 10.29 1.88 13.77
N GLU A 49 9.78 0.80 13.20
CA GLU A 49 9.17 -0.26 13.98
C GLU A 49 10.21 -0.95 14.84
N THR A 50 9.76 -1.40 16.02
CA THR A 50 10.62 -2.13 16.92
C THR A 50 11.03 -3.46 16.28
N PRO A 51 12.31 -3.81 16.36
CA PRO A 51 12.72 -5.14 15.90
C PRO A 51 11.87 -6.20 16.58
N GLY A 52 11.45 -7.17 15.83
CA GLY A 52 10.56 -8.21 16.33
C GLY A 52 9.24 -8.14 15.62
N LEU A 53 8.17 -7.76 16.34
CA LEU A 53 6.83 -7.83 15.75
C LEU A 53 6.66 -6.98 14.51
N GLY A 54 6.88 -5.66 14.65
CA GLY A 54 6.71 -4.75 13.53
C GLY A 54 7.68 -5.02 12.41
N GLY A 55 8.95 -5.19 12.75
CA GLY A 55 9.99 -5.43 11.75
C GLY A 55 9.77 -6.72 10.98
N ARG A 56 9.14 -7.70 11.60
CA ARG A 56 8.87 -8.96 10.92
C ARG A 56 7.91 -8.77 9.74
N VAL A 57 6.87 -7.97 9.92
CA VAL A 57 5.93 -7.69 8.84
C VAL A 57 6.65 -7.09 7.65
N LEU A 58 7.56 -6.18 7.93
CA LEU A 58 8.22 -5.40 6.88
C LEU A 58 9.22 -6.21 6.08
N ARG A 59 9.65 -7.36 6.60
CA ARG A 59 10.63 -8.20 5.93
C ARG A 59 10.06 -9.53 5.46
N ASP A 60 8.79 -9.76 5.69
CA ASP A 60 8.17 -11.03 5.36
C ASP A 60 7.70 -11.02 3.93
N HIS A 61 8.48 -11.65 3.04
CA HIS A 61 8.15 -11.69 1.63
C HIS A 61 6.84 -12.42 1.38
N LYS A 62 6.54 -13.42 2.19
CA LYS A 62 5.30 -14.17 2.01
C LYS A 62 4.10 -13.27 2.29
N PHE A 63 4.20 -12.45 3.34
CA PHE A 63 3.14 -11.50 3.64
C PHE A 63 3.03 -10.45 2.52
N LEU A 64 4.15 -9.84 2.17
CA LEU A 64 4.13 -8.74 1.20
C LEU A 64 3.70 -9.20 -0.19
N SER A 65 4.06 -10.42 -0.58
CA SER A 65 3.71 -10.89 -1.91
C SER A 65 2.21 -11.06 -2.10
N GLN A 66 1.45 -11.15 -1.03
CA GLN A 66 -0.01 -11.26 -1.15
C GLN A 66 -0.63 -10.04 -1.79
N PHE A 67 0.04 -8.90 -1.73
CA PHE A 67 -0.49 -7.66 -2.29
C PHE A 67 -0.24 -7.54 -3.79
N LEU A 68 0.61 -8.38 -4.36
CA LEU A 68 0.89 -8.32 -5.80
C LEU A 68 -0.36 -8.68 -6.59
N ASN A 69 -0.61 -7.93 -7.64
CA ASN A 69 -1.75 -8.11 -8.52
C ASN A 69 -3.10 -7.83 -7.86
N THR A 70 -3.10 -7.15 -6.71
CA THR A 70 -4.35 -6.66 -6.13
C THR A 70 -4.66 -5.30 -6.71
N ASN A 71 -5.92 -4.91 -6.65
CA ASN A 71 -6.36 -3.64 -7.24
C ASN A 71 -7.18 -2.81 -6.27
N GLY A 72 -6.81 -2.82 -5.01
CA GLY A 72 -7.45 -2.03 -3.98
C GLY A 72 -8.42 -2.86 -3.18
N GLY A 73 -9.00 -2.25 -2.15
CA GLY A 73 -9.97 -2.94 -1.30
C GLY A 73 -9.35 -4.09 -0.52
N VAL A 74 -8.05 -4.03 -0.26
CA VAL A 74 -7.36 -5.11 0.45
C VAL A 74 -7.52 -4.91 1.95
N VAL A 75 -7.95 -5.96 2.63
CA VAL A 75 -8.08 -5.94 4.08
C VAL A 75 -7.40 -7.16 4.67
N ILE A 76 -7.01 -7.04 5.93
CA ILE A 76 -6.40 -8.14 6.65
C ILE A 76 -7.51 -9.03 7.20
N LYS A 77 -7.40 -10.33 6.98
CA LYS A 77 -8.41 -11.27 7.45
C LYS A 77 -8.61 -11.13 8.96
N GLY A 78 -9.85 -11.23 9.38
CA GLY A 78 -10.19 -11.09 10.78
C GLY A 78 -10.42 -9.67 11.20
N SER A 79 -10.26 -8.73 10.28
CA SER A 79 -10.53 -7.33 10.53
C SER A 79 -12.04 -7.06 10.45
N ASP A 80 -12.50 -6.03 11.15
CA ASP A 80 -13.91 -5.63 11.07
C ASP A 80 -14.23 -4.92 9.77
N THR A 81 -13.21 -4.50 9.04
CA THR A 81 -13.38 -3.76 7.80
C THR A 81 -13.69 -4.73 6.67
N GLU A 82 -14.62 -4.34 5.81
CA GLU A 82 -14.93 -5.13 4.62
C GLU A 82 -14.09 -4.65 3.45
N GLY A 83 -13.80 -5.58 2.55
CA GLY A 83 -13.05 -5.26 1.35
C GLY A 83 -13.30 -6.31 0.28
N THR A 84 -12.58 -6.19 -0.84
CA THR A 84 -12.74 -7.11 -1.95
C THR A 84 -11.66 -8.18 -1.99
N THR A 85 -10.55 -7.94 -1.34
CA THR A 85 -9.44 -8.88 -1.30
C THR A 85 -8.98 -9.03 0.13
N TYR A 86 -8.86 -10.27 0.59
CA TYR A 86 -8.46 -10.55 1.96
C TYR A 86 -7.08 -11.19 1.98
N VAL A 87 -6.19 -10.66 2.80
CA VAL A 87 -4.85 -11.21 2.93
C VAL A 87 -4.61 -11.61 4.37
N ASP A 88 -3.72 -12.57 4.56
CA ASP A 88 -3.37 -13.03 5.90
C ASP A 88 -2.40 -12.04 6.53
N GLY A 89 -2.72 -11.59 7.73
CA GLY A 89 -1.80 -10.77 8.49
C GLY A 89 -0.79 -11.65 9.21
N ILE A 90 0.14 -11.00 9.90
CA ILE A 90 1.13 -11.71 10.69
C ILE A 90 0.67 -11.70 12.14
N ALA A 91 0.60 -12.87 12.73
CA ALA A 91 0.16 -13.00 14.11
C ALA A 91 1.03 -12.14 15.02
N GLY A 92 0.40 -11.38 15.90
CA GLY A 92 1.12 -10.49 16.80
C GLY A 92 1.53 -9.18 16.17
N ALA A 93 1.25 -8.96 14.89
CA ALA A 93 1.62 -7.72 14.20
C ALA A 93 0.47 -7.21 13.34
N THR A 94 -0.74 -7.26 13.89
CA THR A 94 -1.93 -6.85 13.15
C THR A 94 -1.93 -5.37 12.80
N VAL A 95 -1.48 -4.52 13.72
CA VAL A 95 -1.47 -3.08 13.48
C VAL A 95 -0.54 -2.74 12.32
N SER A 96 0.65 -3.32 12.31
CA SER A 96 1.60 -3.09 11.22
C SER A 96 1.11 -3.69 9.91
N SER A 97 0.47 -4.87 9.98
CA SER A 97 -0.10 -5.49 8.78
C SER A 97 -1.17 -4.58 8.17
N LYS A 98 -2.03 -4.01 9.00
CA LYS A 98 -3.07 -3.09 8.52
C LYS A 98 -2.47 -1.81 7.97
N ALA A 99 -1.36 -1.35 8.53
CA ALA A 99 -0.69 -0.16 8.03
C ALA A 99 -0.20 -0.38 6.60
N ILE A 100 0.37 -1.54 6.33
CA ILE A 100 0.81 -1.89 4.99
C ILE A 100 -0.39 -1.91 4.03
N ALA A 101 -1.50 -2.51 4.44
CA ALA A 101 -2.68 -2.56 3.60
C ALA A 101 -3.20 -1.16 3.30
N ARG A 102 -3.17 -0.25 4.26
CA ARG A 102 -3.59 1.12 4.02
C ARG A 102 -2.74 1.79 2.95
N CYS A 103 -1.42 1.60 3.02
CA CYS A 103 -0.54 2.18 2.02
C CYS A 103 -0.83 1.65 0.63
N VAL A 104 -1.00 0.34 0.52
CA VAL A 104 -1.28 -0.28 -0.76
C VAL A 104 -2.60 0.23 -1.32
N ASN A 105 -3.63 0.28 -0.49
CA ASN A 105 -4.94 0.76 -0.95
C ASN A 105 -4.88 2.22 -1.37
N SER A 106 -4.14 3.05 -0.64
CA SER A 106 -3.98 4.45 -1.00
C SER A 106 -3.30 4.61 -2.34
N ALA A 107 -2.27 3.81 -2.59
CA ALA A 107 -1.54 3.88 -3.84
C ALA A 107 -2.43 3.51 -5.02
N VAL A 108 -3.19 2.43 -4.89
CA VAL A 108 -4.08 2.01 -5.95
C VAL A 108 -5.18 3.05 -6.17
N ALA A 109 -5.74 3.56 -5.09
CA ALA A 109 -6.80 4.57 -5.20
C ALA A 109 -6.29 5.82 -5.90
N TYR A 110 -5.05 6.20 -5.65
CA TYR A 110 -4.49 7.36 -6.32
C TYR A 110 -4.45 7.15 -7.84
N VAL A 111 -3.98 6.00 -8.28
CA VAL A 111 -3.86 5.73 -9.70
C VAL A 111 -5.22 5.65 -10.37
N THR A 112 -6.15 4.91 -9.79
CA THR A 112 -7.48 4.77 -10.38
C THR A 112 -8.26 6.07 -10.28
N GLY A 113 -8.12 6.79 -9.19
CA GLY A 113 -8.75 8.09 -9.03
C GLY A 113 -8.15 9.14 -9.94
N ALA A 114 -6.84 9.08 -10.14
CA ALA A 114 -6.17 10.02 -11.02
C ALA A 114 -6.65 9.86 -12.46
N ASP A 115 -6.83 8.63 -12.92
CA ASP A 115 -7.38 8.38 -14.24
C ASP A 115 -8.75 9.00 -14.39
N THR A 116 -9.60 8.76 -13.41
CA THR A 116 -10.95 9.29 -13.43
C THR A 116 -10.93 10.81 -13.42
N GLN A 117 -10.13 11.38 -12.56
CA GLN A 117 -10.07 12.82 -12.43
C GLN A 117 -9.46 13.48 -13.64
N THR A 118 -8.47 12.87 -14.22
CA THR A 118 -7.85 13.43 -15.40
C THR A 118 -8.85 13.52 -16.52
N GLY A 119 -9.63 12.50 -16.68
CA GLY A 119 -10.67 12.52 -17.69
C GLY A 119 -11.71 13.56 -17.40
N ALA A 120 -11.98 13.82 -16.14
CA ALA A 120 -13.03 14.74 -15.77
C ALA A 120 -12.56 16.17 -15.75
N THR A 121 -11.39 16.40 -15.25
CA THR A 121 -11.03 17.76 -14.97
C THR A 121 -9.92 18.26 -15.82
N SER A 122 -9.13 17.41 -16.25
CA SER A 122 -7.98 17.81 -17.01
C SER A 122 -7.24 18.94 -16.34
N TRP A 123 -7.40 19.04 -15.08
CA TRP A 123 -6.78 20.12 -14.36
C TRP A 123 -5.30 19.94 -14.44
N GLY A 124 -4.87 19.81 -15.45
CA GLY A 124 -3.49 19.72 -15.52
C GLY A 124 -3.05 18.42 -14.98
N GLY A 125 -3.87 17.65 -14.99
CA GLY A 125 -3.39 16.44 -14.49
C GLY A 125 -4.04 15.60 -14.27
#